data_1fae980f1d0a1db90fb20e19341f2a1f
#
_entry.id   1fae980f1d0a1db90fb20e19341f2a1f
#
_cell.length_a   1.000
_cell.length_b   1.000
_cell.length_c   1.000
_cell.angle_alpha   90.00
_cell.angle_beta   90.00
_cell.angle_gamma   90.00
#
_symmetry.space_group_name_H-M   'P 1'
#
loop_
_entity.id
_entity.type
_entity.pdbx_description
1 polymer ?
#
loop_
_entity_poly.entity_id
_entity_poly.type
_entity_poly.pdbx_seq_one_letter_code
_entity_poly.pdbx_strand_id
1 'polypeptide(L)'
;MDLGERWKSGLHHPVSVYAKQVTQGKLRAQCCQYEILACRRHLDDLRRQGTDDFPYIFDTTRADRVIRFFAHCIQSRGVEAGQPIRLQPWQIFDLGCTYGWVDRETGARRFSKTYNKRARGNFKSTEKSGQALYHMCADAMYPPYRPELAVFEAEPEVECAAVDRGQAMRVFGDAKKIALASPDIAKRLIVPRSNPVTHRKRGGFMRALSKDT
;
A
#
# COMPACT_ATOMS: atom_id res chain seq x y z
N MET A 1 -12.27 10.76 -22.03
CA MET A 1 -13.03 10.64 -20.75
C MET A 1 -12.65 11.84 -19.91
N ASP A 2 -13.60 12.71 -19.66
CA ASP A 2 -13.41 13.97 -18.92
C ASP A 2 -12.98 13.69 -17.48
N LEU A 3 -12.13 14.56 -16.91
CA LEU A 3 -11.71 14.47 -15.51
C LEU A 3 -12.92 14.38 -14.56
N GLY A 4 -14.03 15.08 -14.90
CA GLY A 4 -15.28 15.05 -14.13
C GLY A 4 -15.99 13.70 -14.06
N GLU A 5 -15.79 12.80 -15.04
CA GLU A 5 -16.35 11.44 -15.00
C GLU A 5 -15.46 10.44 -14.24
N ARG A 6 -14.15 10.65 -14.26
CA ARG A 6 -13.17 9.76 -13.60
C ARG A 6 -13.26 9.83 -12.07
N TRP A 7 -13.53 11.00 -11.50
CA TRP A 7 -13.66 11.11 -10.05
C TRP A 7 -14.98 10.54 -9.50
N LYS A 8 -16.04 10.48 -10.33
CA LYS A 8 -17.28 9.76 -9.96
C LYS A 8 -17.03 8.26 -9.74
N SER A 9 -16.04 7.67 -10.43
CA SER A 9 -15.66 6.27 -10.24
C SER A 9 -15.11 6.00 -8.84
N GLY A 10 -14.50 6.99 -8.19
CA GLY A 10 -14.02 6.87 -6.81
C GLY A 10 -15.10 6.53 -5.78
N LEU A 11 -16.34 6.97 -6.00
CA LEU A 11 -17.48 6.68 -5.10
C LEU A 11 -17.89 5.21 -5.10
N HIS A 12 -17.62 4.47 -6.17
CA HIS A 12 -17.94 3.05 -6.34
C HIS A 12 -16.70 2.15 -6.15
N HIS A 13 -15.53 2.74 -5.96
CA HIS A 13 -14.31 1.99 -5.70
C HIS A 13 -14.42 1.19 -4.38
N PRO A 14 -13.85 -0.03 -4.27
CA PRO A 14 -13.90 -0.86 -3.06
C PRO A 14 -13.50 -0.12 -1.77
N VAL A 15 -12.54 0.80 -1.85
CA VAL A 15 -12.13 1.70 -0.76
C VAL A 15 -13.31 2.51 -0.23
N SER A 16 -14.06 3.14 -1.13
CA SER A 16 -15.21 3.99 -0.76
C SER A 16 -16.43 3.18 -0.33
N VAL A 17 -16.61 2.00 -0.92
CA VAL A 17 -17.66 1.06 -0.50
C VAL A 17 -17.42 0.63 0.94
N TYR A 18 -16.18 0.25 1.30
CA TYR A 18 -15.83 -0.07 2.67
C TYR A 18 -16.07 1.12 3.60
N ALA A 19 -15.62 2.32 3.23
CA ALA A 19 -15.81 3.52 4.04
C ALA A 19 -17.30 3.81 4.32
N LYS A 20 -18.18 3.63 3.35
CA LYS A 20 -19.64 3.75 3.54
C LYS A 20 -20.18 2.70 4.51
N GLN A 21 -19.76 1.45 4.39
CA GLN A 21 -20.17 0.37 5.30
C GLN A 21 -19.75 0.62 6.75
N VAL A 22 -18.56 1.21 6.96
CA VAL A 22 -18.04 1.58 8.28
C VAL A 22 -18.77 2.81 8.86
N THR A 23 -19.08 3.80 8.04
CA THR A 23 -19.65 5.07 8.55
C THR A 23 -21.16 5.02 8.73
N GLN A 24 -21.88 4.31 7.88
CA GLN A 24 -23.35 4.32 7.78
C GLN A 24 -23.98 2.93 7.80
N GLY A 25 -23.16 1.87 7.66
CA GLY A 25 -23.63 0.51 7.47
C GLY A 25 -23.35 -0.44 8.63
N LYS A 26 -23.44 -1.73 8.31
CA LYS A 26 -23.35 -2.84 9.27
C LYS A 26 -22.01 -2.96 10.01
N LEU A 27 -20.92 -2.44 9.42
CA LEU A 27 -19.58 -2.56 10.03
C LEU A 27 -19.31 -1.55 11.13
N ARG A 28 -20.16 -0.51 11.28
CA ARG A 28 -19.91 0.57 12.24
C ARG A 28 -19.73 0.09 13.68
N ALA A 29 -20.52 -0.86 14.12
CA ALA A 29 -20.45 -1.41 15.47
C ALA A 29 -19.20 -2.26 15.75
N GLN A 30 -18.49 -2.69 14.70
CA GLN A 30 -17.31 -3.53 14.77
C GLN A 30 -16.00 -2.74 14.63
N CYS A 31 -16.07 -1.45 14.28
CA CYS A 31 -14.92 -0.61 14.00
C CYS A 31 -14.61 0.34 15.16
N CYS A 32 -13.33 0.56 15.42
CA CYS A 32 -12.90 1.55 16.40
C CYS A 32 -13.14 2.99 15.89
N GLN A 33 -13.16 3.94 16.83
CA GLN A 33 -13.41 5.36 16.51
C GLN A 33 -12.45 5.91 15.44
N TYR A 34 -11.17 5.56 15.49
CA TYR A 34 -10.17 6.08 14.53
C TYR A 34 -10.40 5.55 13.12
N GLU A 35 -10.86 4.32 12.98
CA GLU A 35 -11.22 3.75 11.68
C GLU A 35 -12.46 4.46 11.11
N ILE A 36 -13.48 4.70 11.94
CA ILE A 36 -14.66 5.47 11.55
C ILE A 36 -14.26 6.89 11.10
N LEU A 37 -13.36 7.56 11.83
CA LEU A 37 -12.87 8.89 11.47
C LEU A 37 -12.07 8.87 10.16
N ALA A 38 -11.23 7.88 9.93
CA ALA A 38 -10.49 7.73 8.68
C ALA A 38 -11.44 7.51 7.49
N CYS A 39 -12.47 6.68 7.66
CA CYS A 39 -13.50 6.45 6.66
C CYS A 39 -14.33 7.71 6.36
N ARG A 40 -14.71 8.46 7.39
CA ARG A 40 -15.40 9.75 7.23
C ARG A 40 -14.53 10.73 6.46
N ARG A 41 -13.27 10.92 6.87
CA ARG A 41 -12.33 11.78 6.16
C ARG A 41 -12.26 11.44 4.67
N HIS A 42 -12.12 10.15 4.33
CA HIS A 42 -12.07 9.74 2.93
C HIS A 42 -13.34 10.15 2.16
N LEU A 43 -14.53 9.93 2.73
CA LEU A 43 -15.79 10.30 2.08
C LEU A 43 -16.00 11.81 1.98
N ASP A 44 -15.57 12.58 2.98
CA ASP A 44 -15.64 14.04 2.97
C ASP A 44 -14.64 14.63 1.96
N ASP A 45 -13.43 14.09 1.90
CA ASP A 45 -12.42 14.48 0.92
C ASP A 45 -12.86 14.17 -0.53
N LEU A 46 -13.59 13.06 -0.76
CA LEU A 46 -14.20 12.77 -2.07
C LEU A 46 -15.23 13.84 -2.51
N ARG A 47 -15.91 14.49 -1.57
CA ARG A 47 -16.84 15.59 -1.89
C ARG A 47 -16.10 16.89 -2.19
N ARG A 48 -14.91 17.07 -1.61
CA ARG A 48 -14.08 18.27 -1.78
C ARG A 48 -13.17 18.22 -3.00
N GLN A 49 -12.88 17.03 -3.52
CA GLN A 49 -11.98 16.94 -4.68
C GLN A 49 -12.54 17.72 -5.88
N GLY A 50 -11.65 18.44 -6.57
CA GLY A 50 -12.01 19.30 -7.69
C GLY A 50 -12.46 20.71 -7.29
N THR A 51 -12.51 21.06 -5.99
CA THR A 51 -12.69 22.45 -5.52
C THR A 51 -11.35 23.18 -5.43
N ASP A 52 -11.37 24.51 -5.47
CA ASP A 52 -10.14 25.32 -5.52
C ASP A 52 -9.34 25.26 -4.21
N ASP A 53 -10.04 25.04 -3.08
CA ASP A 53 -9.43 24.94 -1.74
C ASP A 53 -8.89 23.55 -1.41
N PHE A 54 -9.04 22.57 -2.31
CA PHE A 54 -8.62 21.19 -2.05
C PHE A 54 -7.78 20.61 -3.21
N PRO A 55 -6.44 20.61 -3.08
CA PRO A 55 -5.53 20.25 -4.17
C PRO A 55 -5.42 18.74 -4.42
N TYR A 56 -6.14 17.91 -3.66
CA TYR A 56 -6.01 16.46 -3.75
C TYR A 56 -7.18 15.81 -4.48
N ILE A 57 -6.87 14.71 -5.17
CA ILE A 57 -7.86 13.84 -5.82
C ILE A 57 -7.61 12.38 -5.44
N PHE A 58 -8.65 11.56 -5.49
CA PHE A 58 -8.56 10.12 -5.31
C PHE A 58 -8.36 9.43 -6.66
N ASP A 59 -7.11 9.14 -7.00
CA ASP A 59 -6.74 8.42 -8.21
C ASP A 59 -6.94 6.91 -8.02
N THR A 60 -8.03 6.38 -8.56
CA THR A 60 -8.36 4.95 -8.49
C THR A 60 -7.30 4.07 -9.16
N THR A 61 -6.58 4.57 -10.16
CA THR A 61 -5.52 3.78 -10.83
C THR A 61 -4.35 3.52 -9.91
N ARG A 62 -4.03 4.48 -9.03
CA ARG A 62 -3.01 4.33 -7.99
C ARG A 62 -3.44 3.40 -6.87
N ALA A 63 -4.68 3.55 -6.41
CA ALA A 63 -5.27 2.63 -5.43
C ALA A 63 -5.28 1.19 -5.96
N ASP A 64 -5.76 1.00 -7.18
CA ASP A 64 -5.77 -0.31 -7.84
C ASP A 64 -4.38 -0.89 -8.05
N ARG A 65 -3.38 -0.06 -8.34
CA ARG A 65 -2.02 -0.51 -8.59
C ARG A 65 -1.44 -1.24 -7.38
N VAL A 66 -1.53 -0.66 -6.19
CA VAL A 66 -1.05 -1.31 -4.97
C VAL A 66 -1.90 -2.52 -4.61
N ILE A 67 -3.22 -2.47 -4.74
CA ILE A 67 -4.13 -3.59 -4.45
C ILE A 67 -3.82 -4.78 -5.35
N ARG A 68 -3.68 -4.57 -6.66
CA ARG A 68 -3.33 -5.62 -7.63
C ARG A 68 -1.94 -6.19 -7.41
N PHE A 69 -0.99 -5.38 -6.95
CA PHE A 69 0.35 -5.87 -6.63
C PHE A 69 0.31 -6.99 -5.58
N PHE A 70 -0.56 -6.89 -4.58
CA PHE A 70 -0.69 -7.93 -3.56
C PHE A 70 -1.17 -9.27 -4.13
N ALA A 71 -1.92 -9.28 -5.23
CA ALA A 71 -2.32 -10.52 -5.89
C ALA A 71 -1.13 -11.26 -6.54
N HIS A 72 -0.01 -10.58 -6.80
CA HIS A 72 1.25 -11.19 -7.25
C HIS A 72 2.14 -11.65 -6.10
N CYS A 73 1.83 -11.29 -4.86
CA CYS A 73 2.53 -11.74 -3.68
C CYS A 73 2.00 -13.10 -3.22
N ILE A 74 2.87 -14.09 -3.13
CA ILE A 74 2.51 -15.42 -2.65
C ILE A 74 2.74 -15.51 -1.15
N GLN A 75 1.72 -15.96 -0.41
CA GLN A 75 1.80 -16.20 1.02
C GLN A 75 2.88 -17.22 1.34
N SER A 76 3.84 -16.85 2.18
CA SER A 76 5.02 -17.69 2.45
C SER A 76 4.86 -18.61 3.64
N ARG A 77 3.78 -18.49 4.41
CA ARG A 77 3.54 -19.29 5.62
C ARG A 77 2.07 -19.31 6.04
N GLY A 78 1.74 -20.21 6.98
CA GLY A 78 0.38 -20.42 7.50
C GLY A 78 -0.42 -21.35 6.60
N VAL A 79 -1.72 -21.45 6.88
CA VAL A 79 -2.64 -22.34 6.17
C VAL A 79 -2.76 -22.00 4.68
N GLU A 80 -2.60 -20.72 4.34
CA GLU A 80 -2.68 -20.23 2.96
C GLU A 80 -1.31 -20.13 2.25
N ALA A 81 -0.28 -20.79 2.79
CA ALA A 81 1.05 -20.82 2.15
C ALA A 81 0.95 -21.35 0.71
N GLY A 82 1.64 -20.69 -0.22
CA GLY A 82 1.57 -21.01 -1.65
C GLY A 82 0.42 -20.35 -2.42
N GLN A 83 -0.52 -19.69 -1.74
CA GLN A 83 -1.63 -18.96 -2.38
C GLN A 83 -1.31 -17.47 -2.52
N PRO A 84 -1.89 -16.78 -3.53
CA PRO A 84 -1.82 -15.32 -3.61
C PRO A 84 -2.39 -14.66 -2.35
N ILE A 85 -1.74 -13.57 -1.91
CA ILE A 85 -2.22 -12.79 -0.76
C ILE A 85 -3.55 -12.13 -1.14
N ARG A 86 -4.60 -12.44 -0.40
CA ARG A 86 -5.92 -11.82 -0.54
C ARG A 86 -6.12 -10.77 0.53
N LEU A 87 -6.20 -9.51 0.10
CA LEU A 87 -6.44 -8.39 1.00
C LEU A 87 -7.88 -8.42 1.54
N GLN A 88 -8.02 -8.18 2.83
CA GLN A 88 -9.31 -7.95 3.47
C GLN A 88 -9.84 -6.55 3.13
N PRO A 89 -11.17 -6.29 3.20
CA PRO A 89 -11.74 -4.98 2.86
C PRO A 89 -11.10 -3.80 3.60
N TRP A 90 -10.75 -3.95 4.87
CA TRP A 90 -10.06 -2.91 5.64
C TRP A 90 -8.61 -2.67 5.17
N GLN A 91 -7.91 -3.70 4.68
CA GLN A 91 -6.57 -3.55 4.08
C GLN A 91 -6.65 -2.83 2.72
N ILE A 92 -7.66 -3.17 1.92
CA ILE A 92 -7.97 -2.46 0.67
C ILE A 92 -8.21 -0.99 0.96
N PHE A 93 -8.95 -0.66 2.03
CA PHE A 93 -9.18 0.72 2.44
C PHE A 93 -7.88 1.42 2.87
N ASP A 94 -7.10 0.82 3.76
CA ASP A 94 -5.85 1.39 4.27
C ASP A 94 -4.84 1.65 3.13
N LEU A 95 -4.60 0.65 2.30
CA LEU A 95 -3.69 0.74 1.15
C LEU A 95 -4.22 1.71 0.09
N GLY A 96 -5.48 1.56 -0.30
CA GLY A 96 -6.07 2.39 -1.33
C GLY A 96 -6.12 3.86 -0.94
N CYS A 97 -6.43 4.20 0.32
CA CYS A 97 -6.34 5.58 0.79
C CYS A 97 -4.90 6.10 0.82
N THR A 98 -3.94 5.29 1.28
CA THR A 98 -2.54 5.71 1.39
C THR A 98 -1.94 6.06 0.03
N TYR A 99 -2.22 5.26 -0.99
CA TYR A 99 -1.61 5.41 -2.31
C TYR A 99 -2.51 6.12 -3.32
N GLY A 100 -3.82 6.08 -3.17
CA GLY A 100 -4.77 6.65 -4.11
C GLY A 100 -4.98 8.15 -3.96
N TRP A 101 -4.80 8.72 -2.77
CA TRP A 101 -4.89 10.17 -2.60
C TRP A 101 -3.62 10.85 -3.05
N VAL A 102 -3.72 11.68 -4.07
CA VAL A 102 -2.58 12.37 -4.70
C VAL A 102 -2.91 13.85 -4.94
N ASP A 103 -1.87 14.64 -5.02
CA ASP A 103 -1.97 16.02 -5.48
C ASP A 103 -2.38 16.06 -6.96
N ARG A 104 -3.34 16.91 -7.30
CA ARG A 104 -3.96 16.96 -8.64
C ARG A 104 -3.02 17.43 -9.75
N GLU A 105 -2.00 18.20 -9.42
CA GLU A 105 -1.07 18.76 -10.39
C GLU A 105 0.18 17.91 -10.54
N THR A 106 0.78 17.54 -9.41
CA THR A 106 2.07 16.84 -9.40
C THR A 106 1.95 15.33 -9.39
N GLY A 107 0.81 14.79 -8.95
CA GLY A 107 0.64 13.37 -8.69
C GLY A 107 1.40 12.87 -7.45
N ALA A 108 1.97 13.77 -6.64
CA ALA A 108 2.62 13.39 -5.39
C ALA A 108 1.61 12.83 -4.38
N ARG A 109 2.02 11.83 -3.60
CA ARG A 109 1.13 11.26 -2.58
C ARG A 109 0.80 12.28 -1.50
N ARG A 110 -0.49 12.38 -1.16
CA ARG A 110 -0.96 13.21 -0.05
C ARG A 110 -0.44 12.74 1.30
N PHE A 111 -0.44 11.41 1.52
CA PHE A 111 -0.05 10.82 2.79
C PHE A 111 1.39 10.31 2.73
N SER A 112 2.30 11.05 3.36
CA SER A 112 3.70 10.64 3.55
C SER A 112 3.89 9.74 4.78
N LYS A 113 2.92 9.74 5.72
CA LYS A 113 2.96 8.97 6.96
C LYS A 113 1.62 8.28 7.21
N THR A 114 1.68 7.01 7.63
CA THR A 114 0.51 6.24 8.08
C THR A 114 0.80 5.62 9.45
N TYR A 115 -0.22 5.60 10.31
CA TYR A 115 -0.15 4.94 11.61
C TYR A 115 -1.23 3.87 11.69
N ASN A 116 -0.81 2.60 11.74
CA ASN A 116 -1.72 1.45 11.80
C ASN A 116 -1.52 0.69 13.12
N LYS A 117 -2.51 0.74 14.01
CA LYS A 117 -2.57 -0.07 15.22
C LYS A 117 -3.60 -1.17 15.06
N ARG A 118 -3.16 -2.41 15.02
CA ARG A 118 -4.00 -3.61 14.85
C ARG A 118 -3.67 -4.66 15.91
N ALA A 119 -4.64 -5.48 16.29
CA ALA A 119 -4.44 -6.58 17.21
C ALA A 119 -3.45 -7.62 16.65
N ARG A 120 -2.90 -8.47 17.53
CA ARG A 120 -2.05 -9.59 17.14
C ARG A 120 -2.86 -10.56 16.26
N GLY A 121 -2.22 -11.17 15.26
CA GLY A 121 -2.89 -12.12 14.34
C GLY A 121 -3.51 -11.49 13.09
N ASN A 122 -3.60 -10.15 12.98
CA ASN A 122 -4.24 -9.45 11.86
C ASN A 122 -3.27 -9.11 10.72
N PHE A 123 -2.47 -10.03 10.27
CA PHE A 123 -1.63 -9.93 9.06
C PHE A 123 -0.76 -8.66 8.91
N LYS A 124 -0.51 -7.89 9.99
CA LYS A 124 0.27 -6.64 9.96
C LYS A 124 1.63 -6.79 9.30
N SER A 125 2.39 -7.81 9.73
CA SER A 125 3.74 -8.04 9.17
C SER A 125 3.68 -8.39 7.70
N THR A 126 2.76 -9.24 7.29
CA THR A 126 2.56 -9.62 5.88
C THR A 126 2.17 -8.42 5.02
N GLU A 127 1.26 -7.57 5.51
CA GLU A 127 0.88 -6.35 4.81
C GLU A 127 2.07 -5.39 4.65
N LYS A 128 2.83 -5.14 5.74
CA LYS A 128 4.01 -4.26 5.67
C LYS A 128 5.13 -4.85 4.81
N SER A 129 5.28 -6.18 4.82
CA SER A 129 6.19 -6.88 3.90
C SER A 129 5.78 -6.70 2.44
N GLY A 130 4.48 -6.82 2.13
CA GLY A 130 3.95 -6.55 0.79
C GLY A 130 4.12 -5.08 0.38
N GLN A 131 3.92 -4.13 1.28
CA GLN A 131 4.19 -2.70 1.02
C GLN A 131 5.68 -2.45 0.73
N ALA A 132 6.58 -3.04 1.51
CA ALA A 132 8.02 -2.94 1.27
C ALA A 132 8.39 -3.46 -0.14
N LEU A 133 7.84 -4.61 -0.54
CA LEU A 133 8.03 -5.16 -1.88
C LEU A 133 7.37 -4.30 -2.98
N TYR A 134 6.23 -3.67 -2.68
CA TYR A 134 5.59 -2.75 -3.60
C TYR A 134 6.49 -1.55 -3.92
N HIS A 135 7.08 -0.91 -2.90
CA HIS A 135 8.04 0.17 -3.09
C HIS A 135 9.28 -0.28 -3.89
N MET A 136 9.80 -1.47 -3.58
CA MET A 136 10.92 -2.02 -4.33
C MET A 136 10.62 -2.32 -5.80
N CYS A 137 9.39 -2.74 -6.13
CA CYS A 137 9.11 -3.35 -7.44
C CYS A 137 8.12 -2.60 -8.32
N ALA A 138 7.14 -1.90 -7.74
CA ALA A 138 5.94 -1.48 -8.46
C ALA A 138 5.50 -0.05 -8.18
N ASP A 139 6.00 0.59 -7.14
CA ASP A 139 5.67 1.99 -6.87
C ASP A 139 6.22 2.89 -7.99
N ALA A 140 5.39 3.82 -8.45
CA ALA A 140 5.74 4.70 -9.56
C ALA A 140 5.02 6.04 -9.43
N MET A 141 5.67 7.09 -9.90
CA MET A 141 5.11 8.42 -10.03
C MET A 141 4.56 8.61 -11.44
N TYR A 142 3.39 9.22 -11.54
CA TYR A 142 2.78 9.64 -12.81
C TYR A 142 1.73 10.74 -12.57
N PRO A 143 1.42 11.56 -13.59
CA PRO A 143 0.30 12.50 -13.48
C PRO A 143 -1.00 11.76 -13.17
N PRO A 144 -1.92 12.36 -12.42
CA PRO A 144 -3.15 11.68 -12.02
C PRO A 144 -3.90 11.06 -13.21
N TYR A 145 -4.37 9.84 -13.02
CA TYR A 145 -5.08 9.03 -14.03
C TYR A 145 -4.30 8.77 -15.34
N ARG A 146 -2.96 8.93 -15.33
CA ARG A 146 -2.10 8.70 -16.49
C ARG A 146 -1.07 7.58 -16.21
N PRO A 147 -1.50 6.34 -15.85
CA PRO A 147 -0.59 5.26 -15.48
C PRO A 147 0.35 4.83 -16.62
N GLU A 148 0.03 5.17 -17.86
CA GLU A 148 0.91 4.96 -19.03
C GLU A 148 2.18 5.81 -19.00
N LEU A 149 2.17 6.92 -18.22
CA LEU A 149 3.31 7.79 -18.00
C LEU A 149 4.11 7.45 -16.75
N ALA A 150 3.94 6.24 -16.22
CA ALA A 150 4.55 5.83 -14.97
C ALA A 150 6.08 5.82 -15.03
N VAL A 151 6.70 6.59 -14.13
CA VAL A 151 8.14 6.61 -13.91
C VAL A 151 8.43 5.93 -12.57
N PHE A 152 9.25 4.90 -12.62
CA PHE A 152 9.69 4.20 -11.42
C PHE A 152 10.85 4.94 -10.77
N GLU A 153 10.88 4.93 -9.45
CA GLU A 153 12.01 5.47 -8.69
C GLU A 153 13.29 4.71 -9.05
N ALA A 154 14.33 5.47 -9.39
CA ALA A 154 15.68 4.94 -9.47
C ALA A 154 16.20 4.71 -8.06
N GLU A 155 16.89 3.58 -7.84
CA GLU A 155 17.49 3.24 -6.54
C GLU A 155 16.51 3.33 -5.34
N PRO A 156 15.37 2.61 -5.37
CA PRO A 156 14.40 2.67 -4.27
C PRO A 156 15.03 2.18 -2.97
N GLU A 157 14.86 2.96 -1.90
CA GLU A 157 15.35 2.64 -0.57
C GLU A 157 14.20 2.30 0.37
N VAL A 158 14.22 1.11 0.95
CA VAL A 158 13.20 0.64 1.88
C VAL A 158 13.84 0.13 3.17
N GLU A 159 13.46 0.72 4.28
CA GLU A 159 13.99 0.37 5.60
C GLU A 159 12.91 -0.18 6.53
N CYS A 160 13.17 -1.36 7.07
CA CYS A 160 12.33 -1.99 8.10
C CYS A 160 12.97 -1.70 9.46
N ALA A 161 12.57 -0.62 10.14
CA ALA A 161 13.14 -0.21 11.40
C ALA A 161 12.27 -0.65 12.60
N ALA A 162 12.90 -1.06 13.70
CA ALA A 162 12.28 -1.30 14.99
C ALA A 162 13.30 -1.08 16.12
N VAL A 163 12.79 -0.95 17.36
CA VAL A 163 13.65 -0.83 18.54
C VAL A 163 14.50 -2.08 18.74
N ASP A 164 13.93 -3.25 18.49
CA ASP A 164 14.58 -4.56 18.59
C ASP A 164 14.85 -5.12 17.19
N ARG A 165 16.06 -5.64 16.99
CA ARG A 165 16.49 -6.27 15.72
C ARG A 165 15.57 -7.43 15.31
N GLY A 166 15.11 -8.24 16.24
CA GLY A 166 14.20 -9.35 15.96
C GLY A 166 12.85 -8.87 15.39
N GLN A 167 12.37 -7.70 15.83
CA GLN A 167 11.14 -7.09 15.31
C GLN A 167 11.35 -6.53 13.90
N ALA A 168 12.45 -5.80 13.64
CA ALA A 168 12.81 -5.32 12.32
C ALA A 168 12.93 -6.48 11.33
N MET A 169 13.62 -7.54 11.75
CA MET A 169 13.81 -8.76 10.96
C MET A 169 12.51 -9.53 10.67
N ARG A 170 11.44 -9.35 11.44
CA ARG A 170 10.15 -10.00 11.15
C ARG A 170 9.55 -9.52 9.84
N VAL A 171 9.42 -8.21 9.65
CA VAL A 171 8.86 -7.63 8.42
C VAL A 171 9.81 -7.87 7.24
N PHE A 172 11.09 -7.60 7.42
CA PHE A 172 12.11 -7.83 6.41
C PHE A 172 12.21 -9.32 6.00
N GLY A 173 12.25 -10.22 6.96
CA GLY A 173 12.32 -11.66 6.71
C GLY A 173 11.06 -12.22 6.03
N ASP A 174 9.88 -11.68 6.37
CA ASP A 174 8.65 -12.04 5.68
C ASP A 174 8.64 -11.52 4.24
N ALA A 175 9.11 -10.27 4.01
CA ALA A 175 9.27 -9.73 2.68
C ALA A 175 10.19 -10.59 1.81
N LYS A 176 11.33 -11.04 2.34
CA LYS A 176 12.25 -11.98 1.63
C LYS A 176 11.54 -13.28 1.25
N LYS A 177 10.80 -13.88 2.18
CA LYS A 177 10.10 -15.15 1.92
C LYS A 177 9.00 -14.97 0.87
N ILE A 178 8.22 -13.89 0.95
CA ILE A 178 7.21 -13.55 -0.05
C ILE A 178 7.87 -13.32 -1.41
N ALA A 179 8.98 -12.57 -1.46
CA ALA A 179 9.70 -12.31 -2.71
C ALA A 179 10.18 -13.61 -3.37
N LEU A 180 10.75 -14.55 -2.59
CA LEU A 180 11.22 -15.84 -3.10
C LEU A 180 10.07 -16.76 -3.55
N ALA A 181 8.92 -16.71 -2.85
CA ALA A 181 7.75 -17.50 -3.19
C ALA A 181 6.98 -16.92 -4.41
N SER A 182 7.21 -15.68 -4.78
CA SER A 182 6.47 -14.94 -5.81
C SER A 182 7.29 -14.83 -7.10
N PRO A 183 7.00 -15.61 -8.15
CA PRO A 183 7.87 -15.67 -9.35
C PRO A 183 8.11 -14.32 -10.03
N ASP A 184 7.07 -13.48 -10.13
CA ASP A 184 7.17 -12.17 -10.77
C ASP A 184 8.00 -11.16 -9.96
N ILE A 185 8.01 -11.31 -8.65
CA ILE A 185 8.81 -10.48 -7.72
C ILE A 185 10.25 -11.00 -7.70
N ALA A 186 10.44 -12.32 -7.61
CA ALA A 186 11.75 -12.95 -7.59
C ALA A 186 12.62 -12.60 -8.83
N LYS A 187 11.99 -12.46 -10.00
CA LYS A 187 12.67 -12.03 -11.24
C LYS A 187 13.22 -10.61 -11.16
N ARG A 188 12.67 -9.76 -10.30
CA ARG A 188 13.04 -8.34 -10.17
C ARG A 188 14.08 -8.08 -9.09
N LEU A 189 14.19 -8.96 -8.10
CA LEU A 189 15.01 -8.78 -6.92
C LEU A 189 16.19 -9.75 -6.86
N ILE A 190 17.27 -9.32 -6.22
CA ILE A 190 18.34 -10.17 -5.71
C ILE A 190 18.07 -10.32 -4.21
N VAL A 191 17.78 -11.54 -3.78
CA VAL A 191 17.40 -11.86 -2.40
C VAL A 191 18.49 -12.73 -1.76
N PRO A 192 19.57 -12.13 -1.21
CA PRO A 192 20.66 -12.87 -0.58
C PRO A 192 20.23 -13.46 0.77
N ARG A 193 21.01 -14.39 1.31
CA ARG A 193 20.81 -14.89 2.69
C ARG A 193 20.94 -13.76 3.72
N SER A 194 21.91 -12.87 3.53
CA SER A 194 22.16 -11.69 4.34
C SER A 194 21.28 -10.49 3.91
N ASN A 195 21.46 -9.37 4.52
CA ASN A 195 20.93 -8.06 4.22
C ASN A 195 21.94 -7.29 3.32
N PRO A 196 21.57 -6.46 2.34
CA PRO A 196 20.21 -6.10 1.92
C PRO A 196 19.64 -6.95 0.76
N VAL A 197 18.34 -6.76 0.46
CA VAL A 197 17.71 -7.15 -0.81
C VAL A 197 17.86 -5.98 -1.78
N THR A 198 18.21 -6.25 -3.06
CA THR A 198 18.42 -5.19 -4.07
C THR A 198 17.57 -5.42 -5.31
N HIS A 199 17.22 -4.36 -6.02
CA HIS A 199 16.50 -4.46 -7.28
C HIS A 199 17.47 -4.65 -8.45
N ARG A 200 17.27 -5.69 -9.29
CA ARG A 200 18.22 -6.11 -10.33
C ARG A 200 18.58 -5.05 -11.36
N LYS A 201 17.59 -4.23 -11.77
CA LYS A 201 17.76 -3.26 -12.86
C LYS A 201 17.91 -1.83 -12.38
N ARG A 202 17.26 -1.47 -11.26
CA ARG A 202 17.20 -0.09 -10.79
C ARG A 202 18.20 0.21 -9.66
N GLY A 203 18.84 -0.81 -9.13
CA GLY A 203 19.62 -0.65 -7.91
C GLY A 203 18.73 -0.47 -6.68
N GLY A 204 19.18 0.32 -5.72
CA GLY A 204 18.48 0.51 -4.46
C GLY A 204 18.48 -0.71 -3.55
N PHE A 205 17.87 -0.59 -2.40
CA PHE A 205 17.91 -1.68 -1.42
C PHE A 205 16.68 -1.71 -0.49
N MET A 206 16.43 -2.89 0.05
CA MET A 206 15.54 -3.07 1.21
C MET A 206 16.36 -3.73 2.32
N ARG A 207 16.36 -3.14 3.52
CA ARG A 207 17.12 -3.64 4.66
C ARG A 207 16.35 -3.53 5.99
N ALA A 208 16.78 -4.34 6.97
CA ALA A 208 16.35 -4.20 8.34
C ALA A 208 17.36 -3.36 9.12
N LEU A 209 16.83 -2.39 9.89
CA LEU A 209 17.60 -1.55 10.82
C LEU A 209 17.18 -1.83 12.26
N SER A 210 18.13 -1.74 13.19
CA SER A 210 17.87 -1.77 14.62
C SER A 210 18.74 -0.75 15.32
N LYS A 211 18.41 -0.45 16.58
CA LYS A 211 19.18 0.50 17.40
C LYS A 211 20.66 0.06 17.60
N ASP A 212 20.95 -1.22 17.40
CA ASP A 212 22.27 -1.82 17.65
C ASP A 212 23.10 -1.97 16.35
N THR A 213 22.74 -1.24 15.30
CA THR A 213 23.49 -1.18 14.02
C THR A 213 24.10 0.16 13.78
#